data_f2f6f6a1c3b9ae76a82387ad58407fda
#
_entry.id   f2f6f6a1c3b9ae76a82387ad58407fda
#
_cell.length_a   1.000
_cell.length_b   1.000
_cell.length_c   1.000
_cell.angle_alpha   90.00
_cell.angle_beta   90.00
_cell.angle_gamma   90.00
#
_symmetry.space_group_name_H-M   'P 1'
#
loop_
_entity.id
_entity.type
_entity.pdbx_description
1 polymer ?
#
loop_
_entity_poly.entity_id
_entity_poly.type
_entity_poly.pdbx_seq_one_letter_code
_entity_poly.pdbx_strand_id
1 'polypeptide(L)'
;MGGTAVGSTILGSTIPGVVGLASAAVPGPGPYGPLDGQIPDDNGLVLPEGFTSRIVAVGGVPVGGTGYTWPLFPDGKGTFPERDGGWILSCNHEVFDFQTPGESVGGASSIQFDADGRIVDAWPILVGSHSNSRGATTPWGTWLSCQEAFGGDGL
;
A
#
# COMPACT_ATOMS: atom_id res chain seq x y z
N MET A 1 -36.60 23.41 9.95
CA MET A 1 -35.85 24.19 8.95
C MET A 1 -35.03 23.17 8.16
N GLY A 2 -35.47 22.90 6.92
CA GLY A 2 -34.83 21.93 6.04
C GLY A 2 -33.66 22.55 5.29
N GLY A 3 -32.48 22.00 5.41
CA GLY A 3 -31.34 22.39 4.62
C GLY A 3 -31.27 21.54 3.35
N THR A 4 -31.41 22.18 2.20
CA THR A 4 -31.28 21.57 0.87
C THR A 4 -29.77 21.44 0.53
N ALA A 5 -29.28 20.24 0.37
CA ALA A 5 -27.92 20.00 -0.13
C ALA A 5 -27.91 20.25 -1.65
N VAL A 6 -27.13 21.22 -2.10
CA VAL A 6 -26.89 21.50 -3.52
C VAL A 6 -25.78 20.57 -4.00
N GLY A 7 -26.10 19.55 -4.79
CA GLY A 7 -25.14 18.71 -5.46
C GLY A 7 -24.49 19.44 -6.63
N SER A 8 -23.16 19.60 -6.58
CA SER A 8 -22.39 20.12 -7.70
C SER A 8 -22.16 19.01 -8.72
N THR A 9 -22.76 19.15 -9.90
CA THR A 9 -22.52 18.28 -11.06
C THR A 9 -21.26 18.77 -11.79
N ILE A 10 -20.19 18.00 -11.78
CA ILE A 10 -19.01 18.26 -12.63
C ILE A 10 -19.27 17.63 -13.99
N LEU A 11 -19.45 18.46 -15.00
CA LEU A 11 -19.51 18.04 -16.40
C LEU A 11 -18.08 17.69 -16.88
N GLY A 12 -17.76 16.42 -16.89
CA GLY A 12 -16.51 15.91 -17.49
C GLY A 12 -16.64 15.78 -19.00
N SER A 13 -15.58 16.14 -19.72
CA SER A 13 -15.45 16.01 -21.17
C SER A 13 -15.64 14.55 -21.61
N THR A 14 -16.51 14.34 -22.60
CA THR A 14 -16.85 13.03 -23.14
C THR A 14 -15.71 12.45 -23.99
N ILE A 15 -15.07 11.40 -23.48
CA ILE A 15 -14.35 10.44 -24.32
C ILE A 15 -15.40 9.42 -24.79
N PRO A 16 -15.59 9.20 -26.11
CA PRO A 16 -16.58 8.24 -26.59
C PRO A 16 -16.23 6.83 -26.12
N GLY A 17 -17.06 6.24 -25.26
CA GLY A 17 -16.98 4.84 -24.88
C GLY A 17 -16.90 4.54 -23.37
N VAL A 18 -16.76 5.53 -22.48
CA VAL A 18 -16.77 5.27 -21.03
C VAL A 18 -17.70 6.27 -20.34
N VAL A 19 -18.98 5.96 -20.31
CA VAL A 19 -19.92 6.63 -19.41
C VAL A 19 -20.03 5.78 -18.15
N GLY A 20 -19.02 5.82 -17.31
CA GLY A 20 -19.13 5.42 -15.92
C GLY A 20 -19.54 6.65 -15.11
N LEU A 21 -20.82 6.77 -14.76
CA LEU A 21 -21.24 7.70 -13.72
C LEU A 21 -20.58 7.23 -12.42
N ALA A 22 -19.58 7.96 -11.95
CA ALA A 22 -19.10 7.77 -10.59
C ALA A 22 -20.25 8.14 -9.65
N SER A 23 -20.96 7.13 -9.18
CA SER A 23 -21.91 7.30 -8.09
C SER A 23 -21.10 7.55 -6.82
N ALA A 24 -21.35 8.68 -6.15
CA ALA A 24 -20.78 8.88 -4.82
C ALA A 24 -21.21 7.70 -3.93
N ALA A 25 -20.24 7.05 -3.28
CA ALA A 25 -20.52 5.97 -2.36
C ALA A 25 -21.41 6.51 -1.22
N VAL A 26 -22.55 5.90 -1.01
CA VAL A 26 -23.39 6.20 0.16
C VAL A 26 -22.70 5.58 1.38
N PRO A 27 -22.42 6.37 2.44
CA PRO A 27 -21.89 5.80 3.67
C PRO A 27 -22.82 4.69 4.19
N GLY A 28 -22.26 3.56 4.48
CA GLY A 28 -22.97 2.39 4.99
C GLY A 28 -22.00 1.40 5.64
N PRO A 29 -22.53 0.36 6.31
CA PRO A 29 -21.66 -0.68 6.86
C PRO A 29 -20.86 -1.32 5.73
N GLY A 30 -19.55 -1.50 5.97
CA GLY A 30 -18.66 -2.21 5.05
C GLY A 30 -19.04 -3.70 4.95
N PRO A 31 -18.54 -4.41 3.93
CA PRO A 31 -18.86 -5.82 3.71
C PRO A 31 -18.29 -6.75 4.78
N TYR A 32 -17.41 -6.25 5.66
CA TYR A 32 -16.68 -7.04 6.66
C TYR A 32 -17.30 -6.98 8.05
N GLY A 33 -18.40 -6.25 8.23
CA GLY A 33 -19.08 -6.11 9.51
C GLY A 33 -18.64 -4.89 10.33
N PRO A 34 -19.33 -4.64 11.47
CA PRO A 34 -19.05 -3.50 12.33
C PRO A 34 -17.77 -3.69 13.15
N LEU A 35 -17.14 -2.58 13.54
CA LEU A 35 -16.04 -2.55 14.51
C LEU A 35 -16.54 -2.27 15.94
N ASP A 36 -17.82 -1.91 16.09
CA ASP A 36 -18.42 -1.59 17.38
C ASP A 36 -18.35 -2.80 18.34
N GLY A 37 -17.81 -2.57 19.53
CA GLY A 37 -17.63 -3.62 20.52
C GLY A 37 -16.44 -4.56 20.31
N GLN A 38 -15.69 -4.41 19.23
CA GLN A 38 -14.45 -5.14 19.03
C GLN A 38 -13.34 -4.58 19.93
N ILE A 39 -12.49 -5.45 20.45
CA ILE A 39 -11.30 -5.08 21.21
C ILE A 39 -10.06 -5.16 20.32
N PRO A 40 -9.02 -4.33 20.54
CA PRO A 40 -7.77 -4.46 19.81
C PRO A 40 -7.15 -5.86 19.98
N ASP A 41 -6.59 -6.39 18.89
CA ASP A 41 -5.77 -7.60 18.90
C ASP A 41 -4.38 -7.34 19.53
N ASP A 42 -3.52 -8.36 19.56
CA ASP A 42 -2.17 -8.27 20.13
C ASP A 42 -1.26 -7.25 19.41
N ASN A 43 -1.61 -6.85 18.19
CA ASN A 43 -0.93 -5.79 17.42
C ASN A 43 -1.58 -4.41 17.61
N GLY A 44 -2.58 -4.27 18.46
CA GLY A 44 -3.28 -3.02 18.73
C GLY A 44 -4.31 -2.63 17.66
N LEU A 45 -4.70 -3.53 16.76
CA LEU A 45 -5.64 -3.26 15.67
C LEU A 45 -7.07 -3.70 16.06
N VAL A 46 -8.04 -2.80 15.87
CA VAL A 46 -9.47 -3.15 15.97
C VAL A 46 -9.91 -3.71 14.61
N LEU A 47 -10.25 -4.99 14.60
CA LEU A 47 -10.58 -5.74 13.38
C LEU A 47 -12.04 -6.24 13.42
N PRO A 48 -12.70 -6.39 12.25
CA PRO A 48 -13.98 -7.07 12.17
C PRO A 48 -13.90 -8.51 12.68
N GLU A 49 -15.01 -9.07 13.10
CA GLU A 49 -15.08 -10.47 13.55
C GLU A 49 -14.53 -11.43 12.49
N GLY A 50 -13.70 -12.38 12.89
CA GLY A 50 -13.07 -13.37 12.01
C GLY A 50 -11.79 -12.89 11.33
N PHE A 51 -11.39 -11.61 11.48
CA PHE A 51 -10.11 -11.12 11.01
C PHE A 51 -9.02 -11.23 12.07
N THR A 52 -7.80 -11.50 11.62
CA THR A 52 -6.59 -11.52 12.46
C THR A 52 -5.51 -10.71 11.79
N SER A 53 -4.56 -10.18 12.57
CA SER A 53 -3.38 -9.51 12.02
C SER A 53 -2.10 -10.22 12.43
N ARG A 54 -1.05 -10.01 11.64
CA ARG A 54 0.32 -10.42 11.98
C ARG A 54 1.32 -9.42 11.43
N ILE A 55 2.42 -9.24 12.12
CA ILE A 55 3.57 -8.50 11.62
C ILE A 55 4.33 -9.40 10.64
N VAL A 56 4.54 -8.93 9.40
CA VAL A 56 5.27 -9.67 8.36
C VAL A 56 6.70 -9.16 8.17
N ALA A 57 6.93 -7.86 8.42
CA ALA A 57 8.25 -7.24 8.34
C ALA A 57 8.32 -6.01 9.24
N VAL A 58 9.51 -5.70 9.73
CA VAL A 58 9.81 -4.52 10.55
C VAL A 58 11.02 -3.82 9.94
N GLY A 59 10.94 -2.50 9.78
CA GLY A 59 12.05 -1.70 9.25
C GLY A 59 13.35 -1.90 10.03
N GLY A 60 14.45 -2.14 9.32
CA GLY A 60 15.76 -2.41 9.89
C GLY A 60 15.97 -3.86 10.39
N VAL A 61 14.97 -4.74 10.25
CA VAL A 61 15.05 -6.13 10.71
C VAL A 61 15.01 -7.09 9.51
N PRO A 62 15.78 -8.19 9.53
CA PRO A 62 15.66 -9.23 8.50
C PRO A 62 14.25 -9.81 8.43
N VAL A 63 13.71 -9.91 7.22
CA VAL A 63 12.43 -10.59 6.95
C VAL A 63 12.57 -12.07 7.24
N GLY A 64 11.66 -12.62 8.01
CA GLY A 64 11.78 -13.96 8.59
C GLY A 64 12.26 -15.03 7.60
N GLY A 65 13.44 -15.62 7.87
CA GLY A 65 14.04 -16.72 7.11
C GLY A 65 14.74 -16.35 5.79
N THR A 66 14.61 -15.10 5.29
CA THR A 66 15.13 -14.73 3.95
C THR A 66 16.54 -14.12 3.97
N GLY A 67 17.01 -13.62 5.10
CA GLY A 67 18.27 -12.86 5.19
C GLY A 67 18.20 -11.43 4.62
N TYR A 68 17.10 -11.03 3.97
CA TYR A 68 16.89 -9.67 3.46
C TYR A 68 16.43 -8.75 4.58
N THR A 69 17.19 -7.68 4.86
CA THR A 69 16.78 -6.66 5.83
C THR A 69 15.74 -5.73 5.21
N TRP A 70 14.56 -5.65 5.84
CA TRP A 70 13.50 -4.78 5.37
C TRP A 70 13.89 -3.32 5.56
N PRO A 71 13.83 -2.48 4.52
CA PRO A 71 14.17 -1.07 4.65
C PRO A 71 13.25 -0.33 5.62
N LEU A 72 13.74 0.83 6.11
CA LEU A 72 12.96 1.70 7.01
C LEU A 72 11.77 2.34 6.28
N PHE A 73 10.82 2.86 7.05
CA PHE A 73 9.67 3.66 6.60
C PHE A 73 8.88 3.02 5.44
N PRO A 74 8.33 1.80 5.64
CA PRO A 74 7.47 1.17 4.64
C PRO A 74 6.19 1.98 4.45
N ASP A 75 5.84 2.31 3.21
CA ASP A 75 4.70 3.15 2.84
C ASP A 75 3.79 2.46 1.81
N GLY A 76 3.56 3.03 0.64
CA GLY A 76 2.64 2.51 -0.38
C GLY A 76 2.85 1.03 -0.66
N LYS A 77 1.76 0.26 -0.65
CA LYS A 77 1.80 -1.21 -0.80
C LYS A 77 0.79 -1.70 -1.82
N GLY A 78 1.12 -2.81 -2.47
CA GLY A 78 0.22 -3.52 -3.35
C GLY A 78 0.53 -5.01 -3.38
N THR A 79 -0.45 -5.82 -3.76
CA THR A 79 -0.30 -7.26 -3.84
C THR A 79 -0.51 -7.76 -5.26
N PHE A 80 0.20 -8.82 -5.62
CA PHE A 80 0.13 -9.49 -6.91
C PHE A 80 -0.12 -10.97 -6.66
N PRO A 81 -1.22 -11.56 -7.18
CA PRO A 81 -1.47 -12.97 -7.05
C PRO A 81 -0.50 -13.79 -7.91
N GLU A 82 -0.09 -14.95 -7.41
CA GLU A 82 0.68 -15.95 -8.14
C GLU A 82 -0.21 -17.12 -8.57
N ARG A 83 0.24 -17.90 -9.55
CA ARG A 83 -0.57 -18.98 -10.16
C ARG A 83 -0.77 -20.19 -9.25
N ASP A 84 0.11 -20.37 -8.29
CA ASP A 84 0.10 -21.45 -7.29
C ASP A 84 -0.75 -21.15 -6.05
N GLY A 85 -1.43 -19.98 -6.05
CA GLY A 85 -2.24 -19.51 -4.94
C GLY A 85 -1.49 -18.66 -3.93
N GLY A 86 -0.17 -18.49 -4.09
CA GLY A 86 0.64 -17.54 -3.36
C GLY A 86 0.43 -16.09 -3.84
N TRP A 87 1.17 -15.17 -3.26
CA TRP A 87 1.16 -13.76 -3.69
C TRP A 87 2.46 -13.04 -3.34
N ILE A 88 2.69 -11.93 -4.03
CA ILE A 88 3.79 -11.00 -3.74
C ILE A 88 3.21 -9.72 -3.15
N LEU A 89 3.75 -9.26 -2.03
CA LEU A 89 3.56 -7.91 -1.50
C LEU A 89 4.69 -7.03 -1.99
N SER A 90 4.39 -5.95 -2.72
CA SER A 90 5.35 -4.90 -3.04
C SER A 90 5.10 -3.69 -2.16
N CYS A 91 6.18 -3.04 -1.71
CA CYS A 91 6.15 -1.94 -0.77
C CYS A 91 7.21 -0.90 -1.12
N ASN A 92 6.81 0.36 -1.13
CA ASN A 92 7.73 1.50 -1.18
C ASN A 92 8.36 1.77 0.19
N HIS A 93 9.53 2.42 0.17
CA HIS A 93 10.25 2.83 1.37
C HIS A 93 10.53 4.33 1.29
N GLU A 94 9.87 5.11 2.16
CA GLU A 94 9.93 6.57 2.16
C GLU A 94 11.11 7.08 3.00
N VAL A 95 12.31 6.67 2.62
CA VAL A 95 13.54 7.10 3.29
C VAL A 95 14.06 8.37 2.65
N PHE A 96 14.26 9.41 3.46
CA PHE A 96 14.77 10.71 3.03
C PHE A 96 16.29 10.81 3.25
N ASP A 97 16.98 11.56 2.38
CA ASP A 97 18.44 11.75 2.46
C ASP A 97 18.91 12.31 3.80
N PHE A 98 18.09 13.15 4.46
CA PHE A 98 18.44 13.69 5.77
C PHE A 98 18.40 12.64 6.91
N GLN A 99 17.72 11.52 6.70
CA GLN A 99 17.66 10.40 7.66
C GLN A 99 18.86 9.47 7.51
N THR A 100 19.41 9.37 6.30
CA THR A 100 20.55 8.51 5.93
C THR A 100 21.48 9.27 4.97
N PRO A 101 22.17 10.34 5.41
CA PRO A 101 22.97 11.18 4.55
C PRO A 101 24.01 10.38 3.75
N GLY A 102 23.96 10.47 2.42
CA GLY A 102 24.88 9.80 1.51
C GLY A 102 24.54 8.34 1.21
N GLU A 103 23.43 7.81 1.74
CA GLU A 103 22.96 6.45 1.46
C GLU A 103 21.60 6.53 0.74
N SER A 104 21.52 5.98 -0.46
CA SER A 104 20.26 5.80 -1.19
C SER A 104 19.61 4.48 -0.75
N VAL A 105 18.96 4.51 0.41
CA VAL A 105 18.38 3.32 1.05
C VAL A 105 16.85 3.21 0.90
N GLY A 106 16.24 4.16 0.22
CA GLY A 106 14.83 4.11 -0.19
C GLY A 106 14.63 3.23 -1.43
N GLY A 107 13.48 3.32 -2.03
CA GLY A 107 13.11 2.55 -3.21
C GLY A 107 11.90 1.68 -2.96
N ALA A 108 11.93 0.43 -3.42
CA ALA A 108 10.85 -0.52 -3.18
C ALA A 108 11.38 -1.94 -3.04
N SER A 109 10.66 -2.75 -2.27
CA SER A 109 10.98 -4.16 -2.01
C SER A 109 9.76 -5.04 -2.14
N SER A 110 9.98 -6.35 -2.28
CA SER A 110 8.91 -7.34 -2.31
C SER A 110 9.14 -8.42 -1.27
N ILE A 111 8.02 -8.99 -0.79
CA ILE A 111 7.96 -10.23 -0.01
C ILE A 111 7.06 -11.20 -0.76
N GLN A 112 7.54 -12.42 -0.98
CA GLN A 112 6.77 -13.50 -1.55
C GLN A 112 6.17 -14.38 -0.44
N PHE A 113 4.92 -14.76 -0.62
CA PHE A 113 4.19 -15.65 0.26
C PHE A 113 3.69 -16.87 -0.52
N ASP A 114 3.73 -18.04 0.12
CA ASP A 114 3.04 -19.23 -0.40
C ASP A 114 1.51 -19.15 -0.20
N ALA A 115 0.79 -20.16 -0.70
CA ALA A 115 -0.68 -20.24 -0.59
C ALA A 115 -1.19 -20.31 0.87
N ASP A 116 -0.35 -20.73 1.82
CA ASP A 116 -0.66 -20.76 3.25
C ASP A 116 -0.28 -19.43 3.94
N GLY A 117 0.26 -18.47 3.19
CA GLY A 117 0.70 -17.16 3.69
C GLY A 117 2.03 -17.20 4.44
N ARG A 118 2.85 -18.23 4.28
CA ARG A 118 4.22 -18.24 4.82
C ARG A 118 5.13 -17.43 3.93
N ILE A 119 6.09 -16.73 4.53
CA ILE A 119 7.12 -16.00 3.79
C ILE A 119 8.04 -17.02 3.12
N VAL A 120 8.21 -16.89 1.80
CA VAL A 120 9.09 -17.70 0.96
C VAL A 120 10.39 -16.97 0.69
N ASP A 121 10.32 -15.68 0.29
CA ASP A 121 11.47 -14.87 -0.05
C ASP A 121 11.18 -13.37 0.12
N ALA A 122 12.24 -12.54 0.13
CA ALA A 122 12.15 -11.09 0.12
C ALA A 122 13.37 -10.49 -0.60
N TRP A 123 13.15 -9.44 -1.43
CA TRP A 123 14.20 -8.82 -2.25
C TRP A 123 13.86 -7.37 -2.60
N PRO A 124 14.88 -6.56 -2.98
CA PRO A 124 14.66 -5.23 -3.52
C PRO A 124 14.14 -5.31 -4.95
N ILE A 125 13.20 -4.44 -5.33
CA ILE A 125 12.69 -4.29 -6.72
C ILE A 125 13.02 -2.93 -7.31
N LEU A 126 13.35 -1.94 -6.48
CA LEU A 126 13.85 -0.64 -6.88
C LEU A 126 14.94 -0.21 -5.90
N VAL A 127 16.12 0.12 -6.39
CA VAL A 127 17.25 0.63 -5.61
C VAL A 127 17.76 1.94 -6.22
N GLY A 128 18.48 2.71 -5.44
CA GLY A 128 19.05 3.98 -5.91
C GLY A 128 18.01 5.11 -6.04
N SER A 129 16.89 4.97 -5.35
CA SER A 129 15.84 5.99 -5.21
C SER A 129 15.65 6.34 -3.75
N HIS A 130 14.96 7.44 -3.47
CA HIS A 130 14.65 7.89 -2.11
C HIS A 130 13.25 8.49 -2.05
N SER A 131 12.70 8.64 -0.85
CA SER A 131 11.37 9.25 -0.63
C SER A 131 10.25 8.59 -1.44
N ASN A 132 10.32 7.26 -1.64
CA ASN A 132 9.29 6.54 -2.36
C ASN A 132 8.08 6.32 -1.44
N SER A 133 7.03 7.15 -1.58
CA SER A 133 5.85 7.09 -0.74
C SER A 133 4.72 6.32 -1.42
N ARG A 134 4.05 6.93 -2.36
CA ARG A 134 2.88 6.37 -3.03
C ARG A 134 3.23 5.39 -4.13
N GLY A 135 2.34 4.45 -4.37
CA GLY A 135 2.46 3.51 -5.46
C GLY A 135 1.11 2.88 -5.78
N ALA A 136 1.06 2.17 -6.90
CA ALA A 136 -0.12 1.43 -7.31
C ALA A 136 0.24 0.19 -8.13
N THR A 137 -0.63 -0.81 -8.09
CA THR A 137 -0.61 -1.90 -9.05
C THR A 137 -1.20 -1.42 -10.36
N THR A 138 -0.50 -1.67 -11.48
CA THR A 138 -1.02 -1.35 -12.81
C THR A 138 -1.99 -2.44 -13.30
N PRO A 139 -2.89 -2.13 -14.24
CA PRO A 139 -3.78 -3.14 -14.82
C PRO A 139 -3.07 -4.29 -15.53
N TRP A 140 -1.80 -4.12 -15.90
CA TRP A 140 -0.98 -5.16 -16.55
C TRP A 140 -0.03 -5.88 -15.59
N GLY A 141 -0.22 -5.70 -14.27
CA GLY A 141 0.47 -6.51 -13.26
C GLY A 141 1.88 -6.03 -12.88
N THR A 142 2.18 -4.74 -12.99
CA THR A 142 3.44 -4.16 -12.51
C THR A 142 3.23 -3.20 -11.35
N TRP A 143 4.29 -2.91 -10.60
CA TRP A 143 4.29 -1.91 -9.53
C TRP A 143 4.71 -0.55 -10.07
N LEU A 144 3.89 0.48 -9.83
CA LEU A 144 4.23 1.88 -10.06
C LEU A 144 4.66 2.49 -8.72
N SER A 145 5.88 3.00 -8.67
CA SER A 145 6.45 3.68 -7.49
C SER A 145 6.61 5.17 -7.77
N CYS A 146 6.22 6.01 -6.81
CA CYS A 146 6.34 7.46 -6.89
C CYS A 146 7.34 7.95 -5.85
N GLN A 147 8.31 8.72 -6.30
CA GLN A 147 9.26 9.43 -5.46
C GLN A 147 8.70 10.81 -5.12
N GLU A 148 8.75 11.20 -3.85
CA GLU A 148 8.47 12.56 -3.43
C GLU A 148 9.77 13.38 -3.36
N ALA A 149 9.77 14.57 -3.98
CA ALA A 149 10.87 15.53 -3.86
C ALA A 149 10.39 16.71 -3.03
N PHE A 150 11.07 16.99 -1.93
CA PHE A 150 10.86 18.19 -1.13
C PHE A 150 11.89 19.25 -1.52
N GLY A 151 11.40 20.36 -2.11
CA GLY A 151 12.22 21.52 -2.43
C GLY A 151 12.70 21.57 -3.87
N GLY A 152 12.55 22.67 -4.47
CA GLY A 152 12.64 23.21 -5.79
C GLY A 152 13.84 22.89 -6.70
N ASP A 153 14.52 21.82 -6.53
CA ASP A 153 15.56 21.38 -7.45
C ASP A 153 14.98 20.26 -8.32
N GLY A 154 13.93 20.67 -9.06
CA GLY A 154 13.29 19.79 -10.03
C GLY A 154 14.29 19.20 -11.00
N LEU A 155 14.24 17.89 -11.12
CA LEU A 155 14.79 17.19 -12.28
C LEU A 155 13.88 17.38 -13.47
#